data_2665b5f4df5778eeeb3c93b9e50ace50
#
_entry.id   2665b5f4df5778eeeb3c93b9e50ace50
#
_cell.length_a   1.000
_cell.length_b   1.000
_cell.length_c   1.000
_cell.angle_alpha   90.00
_cell.angle_beta   90.00
_cell.angle_gamma   90.00
#
_symmetry.space_group_name_H-M   'P 1'
#
loop_
_entity.id
_entity.type
_entity.pdbx_description
1 polymer ?
#
loop_
_entity_poly.entity_id
_entity_poly.type
_entity_poly.pdbx_seq_one_letter_code
_entity_poly.pdbx_strand_id
1 'polypeptide(L)'
;LEKKKSQNEQELNNERLRFYTNITHELRTPLTLILGPLEDLINDPKIPAFYGNKIKVIHSSALRLLNLINQILEFRKTETQNRKLTVAKGNLSSLVTETGLRYKELNRNEKVKFHINIAAKDTKIYFDTDVISTILNNLLSNAIKYTSEGEISLILRSADDGGNQYTEIIVSCLLYTSPSPRDA
;
A
#
# COMPACT_ATOMS: atom_id res chain seq x y z
N LEU A 1 31.46 -2.68 -28.45
CA LEU A 1 30.25 -1.90 -28.75
C LEU A 1 29.14 -2.17 -27.72
N GLU A 2 28.85 -3.43 -27.39
CA GLU A 2 27.79 -3.80 -26.40
C GLU A 2 28.05 -3.25 -25.00
N LYS A 3 29.29 -3.34 -24.49
CA LYS A 3 29.65 -2.86 -23.15
C LYS A 3 29.44 -1.35 -22.99
N LYS A 4 29.68 -0.58 -24.04
CA LYS A 4 29.49 0.87 -24.06
C LYS A 4 28.00 1.24 -24.15
N LYS A 5 27.19 0.43 -24.85
CA LYS A 5 25.73 0.57 -24.92
C LYS A 5 25.08 0.30 -23.57
N SER A 6 25.50 -0.76 -22.90
CA SER A 6 25.01 -1.13 -21.56
C SER A 6 25.37 -0.06 -20.51
N GLN A 7 26.57 0.53 -20.57
CA GLN A 7 26.96 1.63 -19.67
C GLN A 7 26.11 2.89 -19.88
N ASN A 8 25.88 3.29 -21.13
CA ASN A 8 25.04 4.45 -21.43
C ASN A 8 23.58 4.25 -20.98
N GLU A 9 23.05 3.02 -21.12
CA GLU A 9 21.69 2.70 -20.63
C GLU A 9 21.61 2.77 -19.09
N GLN A 10 22.64 2.32 -18.38
CA GLN A 10 22.72 2.41 -16.93
C GLN A 10 22.84 3.87 -16.45
N GLU A 11 23.67 4.67 -17.12
CA GLU A 11 23.82 6.11 -16.79
C GLU A 11 22.50 6.86 -16.98
N LEU A 12 21.84 6.67 -18.12
CA LEU A 12 20.54 7.27 -18.41
C LEU A 12 19.46 6.85 -17.38
N ASN A 13 19.49 5.59 -16.96
CA ASN A 13 18.55 5.08 -15.97
C ASN A 13 18.79 5.68 -14.57
N ASN A 14 20.08 5.86 -14.19
CA ASN A 14 20.46 6.51 -12.95
C ASN A 14 20.10 8.00 -12.93
N GLU A 15 20.28 8.72 -14.05
CA GLU A 15 19.86 10.11 -14.16
C GLU A 15 18.33 10.26 -14.02
N ARG A 16 17.57 9.39 -14.67
CA ARG A 16 16.10 9.34 -14.53
C ARG A 16 15.69 9.09 -13.08
N LEU A 17 16.34 8.16 -12.39
CA LEU A 17 16.03 7.87 -10.99
C LEU A 17 16.30 9.07 -10.09
N ARG A 18 17.46 9.73 -10.26
CA ARG A 18 17.79 10.97 -9.53
C ARG A 18 16.77 12.08 -9.78
N PHE A 19 16.36 12.26 -11.03
CA PHE A 19 15.35 13.25 -11.41
C PHE A 19 14.01 12.99 -10.68
N TYR A 20 13.49 11.74 -10.72
CA TYR A 20 12.25 11.41 -10.02
C TYR A 20 12.36 11.52 -8.50
N THR A 21 13.50 11.14 -7.93
CA THR A 21 13.75 11.29 -6.49
C THR A 21 13.74 12.77 -6.08
N ASN A 22 14.41 13.61 -6.83
CA ASN A 22 14.46 15.06 -6.56
C ASN A 22 13.07 15.69 -6.69
N ILE A 23 12.34 15.43 -7.77
CA ILE A 23 10.97 15.95 -7.94
C ILE A 23 10.05 15.47 -6.80
N THR A 24 10.15 14.23 -6.40
CA THR A 24 9.33 13.70 -5.30
C THR A 24 9.62 14.46 -3.99
N HIS A 25 10.89 14.73 -3.69
CA HIS A 25 11.25 15.52 -2.51
C HIS A 25 10.78 16.97 -2.62
N GLU A 26 10.95 17.59 -3.80
CA GLU A 26 10.51 18.97 -4.05
C GLU A 26 8.99 19.14 -4.01
N LEU A 27 8.23 18.12 -4.39
CA LEU A 27 6.76 18.12 -4.28
C LEU A 27 6.26 17.77 -2.88
N ARG A 28 6.96 16.90 -2.15
CA ARG A 28 6.58 16.50 -0.78
C ARG A 28 6.63 17.67 0.19
N THR A 29 7.66 18.50 0.10
CA THR A 29 7.88 19.63 1.02
C THR A 29 6.73 20.63 1.01
N PRO A 30 6.31 21.24 -0.13
CA PRO A 30 5.19 22.16 -0.15
C PRO A 30 3.88 21.48 0.24
N LEU A 31 3.71 20.20 -0.08
CA LEU A 31 2.51 19.48 0.26
C LEU A 31 2.38 19.23 1.78
N THR A 32 3.50 18.92 2.45
CA THR A 32 3.54 18.81 3.92
C THR A 32 3.24 20.16 4.58
N LEU A 33 3.74 21.27 4.00
CA LEU A 33 3.46 22.63 4.47
C LEU A 33 1.97 23.03 4.28
N ILE A 34 1.27 22.42 3.34
CA ILE A 34 -0.17 22.61 3.14
C ILE A 34 -0.96 21.74 4.13
N LEU A 35 -0.53 20.49 4.36
CA LEU A 35 -1.24 19.54 5.22
C LEU A 35 -1.28 19.99 6.68
N GLY A 36 -0.17 20.48 7.24
CA GLY A 36 -0.11 20.93 8.63
C GLY A 36 -1.18 21.96 8.99
N PRO A 37 -1.24 23.15 8.32
CA PRO A 37 -2.29 24.13 8.58
C PRO A 37 -3.72 23.61 8.34
N LEU A 38 -3.92 22.68 7.40
CA LEU A 38 -5.23 22.08 7.17
C LEU A 38 -5.65 21.17 8.33
N GLU A 39 -4.72 20.41 8.93
CA GLU A 39 -4.96 19.59 10.12
C GLU A 39 -5.32 20.48 11.32
N ASP A 40 -4.63 21.59 11.52
CA ASP A 40 -4.95 22.57 12.57
C ASP A 40 -6.35 23.12 12.40
N LEU A 41 -6.72 23.52 11.17
CA LEU A 41 -8.07 24.02 10.86
C LEU A 41 -9.18 22.96 11.02
N ILE A 42 -8.91 21.70 10.72
CA ILE A 42 -9.88 20.60 10.92
C ILE A 42 -10.19 20.40 12.40
N ASN A 43 -9.18 20.59 13.24
CA ASN A 43 -9.28 20.38 14.69
C ASN A 43 -9.70 21.64 15.46
N ASP A 44 -9.84 22.80 14.82
CA ASP A 44 -10.27 24.04 15.46
C ASP A 44 -11.81 24.06 15.63
N PRO A 45 -12.32 24.03 16.88
CA PRO A 45 -13.77 24.04 17.14
C PRO A 45 -14.44 25.34 16.74
N LYS A 46 -13.69 26.41 16.45
CA LYS A 46 -14.22 27.71 16.02
C LYS A 46 -14.57 27.75 14.54
N ILE A 47 -14.13 26.76 13.76
CA ILE A 47 -14.41 26.71 12.33
C ILE A 47 -15.87 26.28 12.11
N PRO A 48 -16.70 27.09 11.44
CA PRO A 48 -18.07 26.71 11.10
C PRO A 48 -18.11 25.41 10.26
N ALA A 49 -19.08 24.54 10.54
CA ALA A 49 -19.21 23.22 9.88
C ALA A 49 -19.19 23.29 8.34
N PHE A 50 -19.72 24.37 7.76
CA PHE A 50 -19.69 24.60 6.32
C PHE A 50 -18.27 24.69 5.75
N TYR A 51 -17.36 25.38 6.44
CA TYR A 51 -15.95 25.47 6.05
C TYR A 51 -15.19 24.20 6.41
N GLY A 52 -15.51 23.59 7.55
CA GLY A 52 -14.90 22.33 7.98
C GLY A 52 -15.01 21.21 6.93
N ASN A 53 -16.15 21.10 6.26
CA ASN A 53 -16.32 20.13 5.17
C ASN A 53 -15.42 20.43 3.96
N LYS A 54 -15.29 21.71 3.57
CA LYS A 54 -14.40 22.11 2.48
C LYS A 54 -12.92 21.85 2.82
N ILE A 55 -12.52 22.17 4.04
CA ILE A 55 -11.16 21.93 4.54
C ILE A 55 -10.84 20.44 4.51
N LYS A 56 -11.75 19.57 4.95
CA LYS A 56 -11.59 18.09 4.88
C LYS A 56 -11.42 17.58 3.44
N VAL A 57 -12.15 18.15 2.48
CA VAL A 57 -12.00 17.79 1.06
C VAL A 57 -10.61 18.20 0.54
N ILE A 58 -10.13 19.40 0.87
CA ILE A 58 -8.80 19.85 0.46
C ILE A 58 -7.72 18.99 1.10
N HIS A 59 -7.82 18.72 2.40
CA HIS A 59 -6.91 17.86 3.15
C HIS A 59 -6.84 16.44 2.55
N SER A 60 -7.99 15.81 2.28
CA SER A 60 -8.04 14.47 1.67
C SER A 60 -7.44 14.45 0.26
N SER A 61 -7.62 15.52 -0.51
CA SER A 61 -7.02 15.66 -1.85
C SER A 61 -5.50 15.82 -1.78
N ALA A 62 -5.01 16.60 -0.81
CA ALA A 62 -3.58 16.78 -0.57
C ALA A 62 -2.91 15.46 -0.12
N LEU A 63 -3.53 14.71 0.80
CA LEU A 63 -3.07 13.37 1.19
C LEU A 63 -3.04 12.40 0.00
N ARG A 64 -4.07 12.44 -0.86
CA ARG A 64 -4.11 11.62 -2.05
C ARG A 64 -2.96 11.93 -3.01
N LEU A 65 -2.66 13.22 -3.19
CA LEU A 65 -1.54 13.66 -4.03
C LEU A 65 -0.20 13.19 -3.45
N LEU A 66 0.00 13.30 -2.14
CA LEU A 66 1.20 12.80 -1.46
C LEU A 66 1.38 11.29 -1.66
N ASN A 67 0.30 10.53 -1.57
CA ASN A 67 0.32 9.09 -1.82
C ASN A 67 0.69 8.75 -3.27
N LEU A 68 0.16 9.49 -4.27
CA LEU A 68 0.52 9.30 -5.68
C LEU A 68 2.00 9.59 -5.94
N ILE A 69 2.54 10.66 -5.35
CA ILE A 69 3.95 11.01 -5.44
C ILE A 69 4.83 9.87 -4.88
N ASN A 70 4.46 9.34 -3.72
CA ASN A 70 5.19 8.23 -3.10
C ASN A 70 5.11 6.93 -3.95
N GLN A 71 3.95 6.64 -4.57
CA GLN A 71 3.77 5.50 -5.46
C GLN A 71 4.66 5.60 -6.72
N ILE A 72 4.77 6.80 -7.32
CA ILE A 72 5.66 7.03 -8.47
C ILE A 72 7.10 6.74 -8.08
N LEU A 73 7.55 7.19 -6.91
CA LEU A 73 8.91 6.95 -6.43
C LEU A 73 9.17 5.47 -6.21
N GLU A 74 8.25 4.75 -5.56
CA GLU A 74 8.37 3.30 -5.32
C GLU A 74 8.39 2.50 -6.64
N PHE A 75 7.51 2.85 -7.58
CA PHE A 75 7.50 2.22 -8.91
C PHE A 75 8.85 2.35 -9.61
N ARG A 76 9.45 3.57 -9.57
CA ARG A 76 10.75 3.82 -10.20
C ARG A 76 11.91 3.10 -9.52
N LYS A 77 11.88 2.96 -8.18
CA LYS A 77 12.89 2.17 -7.46
C LYS A 77 12.88 0.70 -7.87
N THR A 78 11.72 0.14 -8.20
CA THR A 78 11.61 -1.24 -8.66
C THR A 78 12.08 -1.44 -10.10
N GLU A 79 11.87 -0.46 -11.01
CA GLU A 79 12.33 -0.54 -12.39
C GLU A 79 13.87 -0.57 -12.53
N THR A 80 14.58 0.10 -11.64
CA THR A 80 16.05 0.22 -11.75
C THR A 80 16.83 -1.00 -11.28
N GLN A 81 16.18 -2.13 -10.95
CA GLN A 81 16.77 -3.41 -10.51
C GLN A 81 17.83 -3.31 -9.38
N ASN A 82 18.05 -2.13 -8.81
CA ASN A 82 19.08 -1.88 -7.81
C ASN A 82 18.59 -1.97 -6.36
N ARG A 83 17.37 -2.47 -6.12
CA ARG A 83 16.89 -2.66 -4.76
C ARG A 83 17.61 -3.87 -4.15
N LYS A 84 18.62 -3.61 -3.33
CA LYS A 84 19.19 -4.66 -2.47
C LYS A 84 18.13 -5.02 -1.43
N LEU A 85 17.72 -6.28 -1.41
CA LEU A 85 16.82 -6.79 -0.37
C LEU A 85 17.55 -6.79 0.97
N THR A 86 16.92 -6.23 1.99
CA THR A 86 17.41 -6.27 3.37
C THR A 86 16.71 -7.42 4.09
N VAL A 87 17.18 -8.63 3.81
CA VAL A 87 16.58 -9.86 4.34
C VAL A 87 17.06 -10.11 5.76
N ALA A 88 16.12 -10.21 6.70
CA ALA A 88 16.37 -10.53 8.11
C ALA A 88 15.41 -11.62 8.59
N LYS A 89 15.80 -12.35 9.63
CA LYS A 89 14.92 -13.31 10.28
C LYS A 89 13.85 -12.57 11.07
N GLY A 90 12.58 -12.79 10.73
CA GLY A 90 11.45 -12.12 11.35
C GLY A 90 10.26 -13.06 11.55
N ASN A 91 9.25 -12.58 12.27
CA ASN A 91 7.99 -13.28 12.47
C ASN A 91 6.95 -12.76 11.46
N LEU A 92 6.76 -13.49 10.37
CA LEU A 92 5.83 -13.11 9.31
C LEU A 92 4.37 -13.06 9.79
N SER A 93 3.97 -13.95 10.72
CA SER A 93 2.60 -13.94 11.23
C SER A 93 2.27 -12.69 12.03
N SER A 94 3.22 -12.18 12.84
CA SER A 94 3.06 -10.92 13.54
C SER A 94 2.86 -9.76 12.57
N LEU A 95 3.72 -9.64 11.56
CA LEU A 95 3.63 -8.59 10.55
C LEU A 95 2.27 -8.62 9.81
N VAL A 96 1.84 -9.81 9.36
CA VAL A 96 0.58 -9.98 8.64
C VAL A 96 -0.61 -9.67 9.54
N THR A 97 -0.58 -10.15 10.80
CA THR A 97 -1.65 -9.90 11.77
C THR A 97 -1.78 -8.42 12.11
N GLU A 98 -0.69 -7.75 12.46
CA GLU A 98 -0.69 -6.33 12.82
C GLU A 98 -1.17 -5.47 11.65
N THR A 99 -0.69 -5.77 10.44
CA THR A 99 -1.14 -5.07 9.24
C THR A 99 -2.62 -5.32 8.99
N GLY A 100 -3.08 -6.56 9.08
CA GLY A 100 -4.49 -6.92 8.89
C GLY A 100 -5.41 -6.26 9.90
N LEU A 101 -5.05 -6.23 11.18
CA LEU A 101 -5.84 -5.57 12.24
C LEU A 101 -5.96 -4.08 11.98
N ARG A 102 -4.87 -3.40 11.62
CA ARG A 102 -4.90 -1.99 11.27
C ARG A 102 -5.87 -1.70 10.12
N TYR A 103 -5.87 -2.49 9.06
CA TYR A 103 -6.80 -2.31 7.94
C TYR A 103 -8.24 -2.68 8.30
N LYS A 104 -8.44 -3.66 9.16
CA LYS A 104 -9.76 -3.99 9.71
C LYS A 104 -10.37 -2.82 10.51
N GLU A 105 -9.56 -2.14 11.31
CA GLU A 105 -9.99 -0.94 12.07
C GLU A 105 -10.24 0.27 11.16
N LEU A 106 -9.45 0.42 10.09
CA LEU A 106 -9.65 1.47 9.09
C LEU A 106 -10.89 1.27 8.23
N ASN A 107 -11.37 0.05 8.13
CA ASN A 107 -12.60 -0.27 7.39
C ASN A 107 -13.83 0.22 8.17
N ARG A 108 -14.37 1.38 7.76
CA ARG A 108 -15.59 1.97 8.32
C ARG A 108 -16.86 1.52 7.60
N ASN A 109 -16.74 0.68 6.57
CA ASN A 109 -17.88 0.21 5.80
C ASN A 109 -18.43 -1.07 6.43
N GLU A 110 -19.56 -0.98 7.13
CA GLU A 110 -20.24 -2.10 7.79
C GLU A 110 -20.73 -3.19 6.81
N LYS A 111 -20.87 -2.88 5.52
CA LYS A 111 -21.23 -3.82 4.48
C LYS A 111 -20.07 -4.72 4.04
N VAL A 112 -18.86 -4.42 4.50
CA VAL A 112 -17.65 -5.18 4.16
C VAL A 112 -17.14 -5.92 5.39
N LYS A 113 -17.22 -7.24 5.38
CA LYS A 113 -16.66 -8.10 6.41
C LYS A 113 -15.17 -8.29 6.17
N PHE A 114 -14.35 -8.13 7.22
CA PHE A 114 -12.91 -8.30 7.14
C PHE A 114 -12.45 -9.49 7.97
N HIS A 115 -11.88 -10.50 7.31
CA HIS A 115 -11.42 -11.75 7.92
C HIS A 115 -9.89 -11.84 7.89
N ILE A 116 -9.30 -12.27 9.00
CA ILE A 116 -7.87 -12.55 9.13
C ILE A 116 -7.72 -14.00 9.57
N ASN A 117 -7.01 -14.81 8.79
CA ASN A 117 -6.77 -16.22 9.07
C ASN A 117 -5.27 -16.53 9.00
N ILE A 118 -4.67 -16.87 10.14
CA ILE A 118 -3.26 -17.20 10.26
C ILE A 118 -3.14 -18.70 10.55
N ALA A 119 -2.94 -19.49 9.50
CA ALA A 119 -2.86 -20.95 9.56
C ALA A 119 -1.45 -21.51 9.27
N ALA A 120 -0.44 -20.63 9.08
CA ALA A 120 0.93 -21.06 8.85
C ALA A 120 1.58 -21.66 10.11
N LYS A 121 2.26 -22.81 9.95
CA LYS A 121 2.89 -23.54 11.08
C LYS A 121 4.21 -22.91 11.55
N ASP A 122 5.10 -22.56 10.61
CA ASP A 122 6.35 -21.86 10.90
C ASP A 122 6.34 -20.51 10.20
N THR A 123 6.41 -19.45 11.00
CA THR A 123 6.35 -18.07 10.52
C THR A 123 7.63 -17.29 10.83
N LYS A 124 8.62 -17.94 11.49
CA LYS A 124 9.95 -17.36 11.74
C LYS A 124 10.87 -17.63 10.56
N ILE A 125 10.72 -16.87 9.49
CA ILE A 125 11.43 -17.02 8.23
C ILE A 125 12.28 -15.79 7.91
N TYR A 126 13.13 -15.91 6.89
CA TYR A 126 13.93 -14.80 6.38
C TYR A 126 13.15 -14.05 5.30
N PHE A 127 12.92 -12.76 5.49
CA PHE A 127 12.25 -11.89 4.52
C PHE A 127 12.67 -10.43 4.70
N ASP A 128 12.34 -9.60 3.71
CA ASP A 128 12.48 -8.15 3.78
C ASP A 128 11.17 -7.56 4.29
N THR A 129 11.19 -7.03 5.51
CA THR A 129 10.00 -6.50 6.19
C THR A 129 9.37 -5.33 5.46
N ASP A 130 10.20 -4.44 4.88
CA ASP A 130 9.71 -3.26 4.18
C ASP A 130 9.03 -3.65 2.86
N VAL A 131 9.60 -4.64 2.15
CA VAL A 131 9.00 -5.16 0.92
C VAL A 131 7.66 -5.81 1.19
N ILE A 132 7.59 -6.72 2.15
CA ILE A 132 6.33 -7.40 2.49
C ILE A 132 5.29 -6.41 3.00
N SER A 133 5.69 -5.45 3.85
CA SER A 133 4.79 -4.39 4.34
C SER A 133 4.24 -3.54 3.19
N THR A 134 5.09 -3.17 2.23
CA THR A 134 4.68 -2.39 1.05
C THR A 134 3.67 -3.17 0.20
N ILE A 135 3.92 -4.46 -0.05
CA ILE A 135 3.01 -5.34 -0.80
C ILE A 135 1.66 -5.45 -0.10
N LEU A 136 1.67 -5.77 1.21
CA LEU A 136 0.45 -5.90 2.00
C LEU A 136 -0.37 -4.60 2.04
N ASN A 137 0.28 -3.47 2.26
CA ASN A 137 -0.39 -2.16 2.26
C ASN A 137 -1.04 -1.87 0.91
N ASN A 138 -0.37 -2.14 -0.20
CA ASN A 138 -0.93 -1.94 -1.53
C ASN A 138 -2.14 -2.85 -1.80
N LEU A 139 -2.04 -4.13 -1.45
CA LEU A 139 -3.13 -5.09 -1.67
C LEU A 139 -4.34 -4.79 -0.78
N LEU A 140 -4.14 -4.54 0.52
CA LEU A 140 -5.22 -4.29 1.46
C LEU A 140 -5.90 -2.94 1.23
N SER A 141 -5.14 -1.89 0.91
CA SER A 141 -5.71 -0.60 0.55
C SER A 141 -6.57 -0.68 -0.71
N ASN A 142 -6.12 -1.45 -1.71
CA ASN A 142 -6.90 -1.71 -2.92
C ASN A 142 -8.16 -2.53 -2.60
N ALA A 143 -8.05 -3.57 -1.78
CA ALA A 143 -9.19 -4.38 -1.37
C ALA A 143 -10.28 -3.51 -0.71
N ILE A 144 -9.92 -2.67 0.27
CA ILE A 144 -10.89 -1.76 0.92
C ILE A 144 -11.46 -0.75 -0.07
N LYS A 145 -10.62 -0.17 -0.92
CA LYS A 145 -11.05 0.86 -1.88
C LYS A 145 -12.05 0.35 -2.90
N TYR A 146 -11.88 -0.90 -3.35
CA TYR A 146 -12.69 -1.46 -4.46
C TYR A 146 -13.78 -2.40 -4.01
N THR A 147 -13.86 -2.75 -2.71
CA THR A 147 -14.95 -3.56 -2.16
C THR A 147 -16.00 -2.66 -1.52
N SER A 148 -17.09 -2.41 -2.21
CA SER A 148 -18.21 -1.61 -1.70
C SER A 148 -19.15 -2.41 -0.79
N GLU A 149 -19.31 -3.71 -1.06
CA GLU A 149 -20.12 -4.66 -0.31
C GLU A 149 -19.58 -6.08 -0.52
N GLY A 150 -19.40 -6.85 0.56
CA GLY A 150 -18.86 -8.21 0.47
C GLY A 150 -17.87 -8.57 1.56
N GLU A 151 -16.83 -9.30 1.19
CA GLU A 151 -15.83 -9.81 2.14
C GLU A 151 -14.41 -9.57 1.66
N ILE A 152 -13.54 -9.17 2.58
CA ILE A 152 -12.09 -9.09 2.40
C ILE A 152 -11.47 -10.14 3.30
N SER A 153 -10.61 -11.00 2.75
CA SER A 153 -9.90 -12.01 3.53
C SER A 153 -8.39 -11.85 3.37
N LEU A 154 -7.69 -11.82 4.50
CA LEU A 154 -6.24 -11.89 4.58
C LEU A 154 -5.85 -13.22 5.20
N ILE A 155 -5.17 -14.07 4.44
CA ILE A 155 -4.83 -15.43 4.85
C ILE A 155 -3.33 -15.62 4.79
N LEU A 156 -2.75 -16.18 5.85
CA LEU A 156 -1.38 -16.68 5.89
C LEU A 156 -1.42 -18.19 6.10
N ARG A 157 -0.91 -18.97 5.15
CA ARG A 157 -0.89 -20.43 5.26
C ARG A 157 0.41 -21.03 4.78
N SER A 158 0.72 -22.23 5.26
CA SER A 158 1.75 -23.07 4.66
C SER A 158 1.17 -23.84 3.49
N ALA A 159 1.91 -23.93 2.40
CA ALA A 159 1.57 -24.69 1.21
C ALA A 159 2.75 -25.57 0.81
N ASP A 160 2.47 -26.64 0.07
CA ASP A 160 3.48 -27.58 -0.46
C ASP A 160 3.21 -27.78 -1.95
N ASP A 161 4.24 -27.67 -2.76
CA ASP A 161 4.20 -27.93 -4.19
C ASP A 161 5.27 -28.97 -4.54
N GLY A 162 4.87 -30.24 -4.46
CA GLY A 162 5.72 -31.36 -4.85
C GLY A 162 6.98 -31.56 -3.99
N GLY A 163 6.93 -31.21 -2.70
CA GLY A 163 8.03 -31.32 -1.73
C GLY A 163 8.74 -30.01 -1.41
N ASN A 164 8.37 -28.91 -2.06
CA ASN A 164 8.83 -27.59 -1.69
C ASN A 164 7.79 -26.94 -0.78
N GLN A 165 8.15 -26.75 0.49
CA GLN A 165 7.30 -26.04 1.45
C GLN A 165 7.51 -24.54 1.29
N TYR A 166 6.40 -23.81 1.17
CA TYR A 166 6.40 -22.34 1.13
C TYR A 166 5.26 -21.75 1.97
N THR A 167 5.38 -20.48 2.26
CA THR A 167 4.35 -19.74 3.01
C THR A 167 3.66 -18.79 2.05
N GLU A 168 2.33 -18.87 1.97
CA GLU A 168 1.51 -18.01 1.13
C GLU A 168 0.83 -16.92 1.96
N ILE A 169 0.84 -15.70 1.41
CA ILE A 169 -0.02 -14.60 1.86
C ILE A 169 -1.06 -14.38 0.76
N ILE A 170 -2.33 -14.51 1.11
CA ILE A 170 -3.44 -14.35 0.19
C ILE A 170 -4.29 -13.18 0.65
N VAL A 171 -4.53 -12.22 -0.24
CA VAL A 171 -5.51 -11.16 -0.07
C VAL A 171 -6.60 -11.39 -1.11
N SER A 172 -7.81 -11.67 -0.67
CA SER A 172 -8.96 -11.84 -1.55
C SER A 172 -10.07 -10.88 -1.19
N CYS A 173 -10.80 -10.41 -2.21
CA CYS A 173 -11.98 -9.60 -2.03
C CYS A 173 -13.13 -10.20 -2.86
N LEU A 174 -14.24 -10.49 -2.21
CA LEU A 174 -15.46 -10.96 -2.83
C LEU A 174 -16.48 -9.83 -2.82
N LEU A 175 -16.90 -9.42 -4.02
CA LEU A 175 -17.97 -8.44 -4.20
C LEU A 175 -19.31 -9.19 -4.26
N TYR A 176 -20.27 -8.79 -3.43
CA TYR A 176 -21.64 -9.24 -3.59
C TYR A 176 -22.29 -8.38 -4.67
N THR A 177 -22.36 -8.89 -5.89
CA THR A 177 -23.15 -8.27 -6.96
C THR A 177 -24.61 -8.69 -6.75
N SER A 178 -25.52 -7.73 -6.66
CA SER A 178 -26.94 -8.01 -6.85
C SER A 178 -27.13 -8.65 -8.22
N PRO A 179 -28.00 -9.69 -8.36
CA PRO A 179 -28.28 -10.27 -9.66
C PRO A 179 -28.71 -9.17 -10.64
N SER A 180 -28.07 -9.17 -11.81
CA SER A 180 -28.39 -8.21 -12.86
C SER A 180 -29.88 -8.31 -13.21
N PRO A 181 -30.59 -7.18 -13.42
CA PRO A 181 -31.96 -7.22 -13.90
C PRO A 181 -32.16 -7.93 -15.26
N ARG A 182 -31.08 -8.40 -15.89
CA ARG A 182 -31.09 -9.18 -17.14
C ARG A 182 -31.15 -10.69 -16.91
N ASP A 183 -31.04 -11.16 -15.66
CA ASP A 183 -31.07 -12.60 -15.29
C ASP A 183 -32.41 -12.98 -14.64
N ALA A 184 -33.41 -12.10 -14.71
CA ALA A 184 -34.78 -12.31 -14.27
C ALA A 184 -35.77 -12.49 -15.42
#